data_f1e520522dff448232e93f1ab3187010
#
_entry.id   f1e520522dff448232e93f1ab3187010
#
_cell.length_a   1.000
_cell.length_b   1.000
_cell.length_c   1.000
_cell.angle_alpha   90.00
_cell.angle_beta   90.00
_cell.angle_gamma   90.00
#
_symmetry.space_group_name_H-M   'P 1'
#
loop_
_entity.id
_entity.type
_entity.pdbx_description
1 polymer ?
#
loop_
_entity_poly.entity_id
_entity_poly.type
_entity_poly.pdbx_seq_one_letter_code
_entity_poly.pdbx_strand_id
1 'polypeptide(L)'
;MRRGNKHILTLPTLLFLAVSLLCVNTLDARTRTTRKSLQSLEVPVAVMDAADGLLPDSLDTDIDPNAVTLKGYSKRASDSKESFFITNNTKHRMSAVRLLLRYTTMNGEMLTQRTVTVPVSLKPGETKLVSVKTFDVQRLFYYYAGPKPRKQATPFKVAFRLTGYDIPVGN
;
A
#
# COMPACT_ATOMS: atom_id res chain seq x y z
N MET A 1 69.38 -37.23 -40.37
CA MET A 1 68.88 -35.91 -40.81
C MET A 1 67.39 -35.86 -40.69
N ARG A 2 66.80 -35.25 -39.60
CA ARG A 2 65.46 -34.71 -39.58
C ARG A 2 65.33 -33.83 -38.32
N ARG A 3 65.10 -32.56 -38.60
CA ARG A 3 65.03 -31.47 -37.62
C ARG A 3 63.80 -31.54 -36.77
N GLY A 4 63.95 -31.33 -35.45
CA GLY A 4 62.84 -31.12 -34.52
C GLY A 4 62.24 -29.73 -34.64
N ASN A 5 60.94 -29.63 -34.77
CA ASN A 5 60.21 -28.36 -34.63
C ASN A 5 59.79 -28.19 -33.19
N LYS A 6 60.43 -27.26 -32.52
CA LYS A 6 59.99 -26.74 -31.21
C LYS A 6 58.89 -25.70 -31.49
N HIS A 7 57.66 -26.00 -31.18
CA HIS A 7 56.59 -25.04 -31.17
C HIS A 7 56.77 -24.12 -29.96
N ILE A 8 57.22 -22.92 -30.23
CA ILE A 8 57.25 -21.84 -29.26
C ILE A 8 55.79 -21.37 -29.09
N LEU A 9 55.21 -21.61 -27.91
CA LEU A 9 53.94 -21.04 -27.52
C LEU A 9 54.10 -19.54 -27.45
N THR A 10 53.49 -18.83 -28.37
CA THR A 10 53.59 -17.38 -28.49
C THR A 10 52.84 -16.65 -27.39
N LEU A 11 53.48 -15.63 -26.88
CA LEU A 11 53.06 -14.73 -25.79
C LEU A 11 51.61 -14.18 -25.87
N PRO A 12 50.93 -14.10 -27.03
CA PRO A 12 49.59 -13.53 -27.08
C PRO A 12 48.48 -14.36 -26.46
N THR A 13 48.67 -15.68 -26.34
CA THR A 13 47.63 -16.55 -25.72
C THR A 13 47.54 -16.39 -24.21
N LEU A 14 48.61 -15.98 -23.54
CA LEU A 14 48.61 -15.74 -22.09
C LEU A 14 47.94 -14.39 -21.74
N LEU A 15 47.99 -13.41 -22.65
CA LEU A 15 47.39 -12.10 -22.44
C LEU A 15 45.86 -12.17 -22.55
N PHE A 16 45.33 -13.04 -23.43
CA PHE A 16 43.87 -13.22 -23.54
C PHE A 16 43.24 -13.92 -22.34
N LEU A 17 44.01 -14.79 -21.69
CA LEU A 17 43.50 -15.48 -20.50
C LEU A 17 43.42 -14.55 -19.27
N ALA A 18 44.33 -13.59 -19.18
CA ALA A 18 44.34 -12.61 -18.08
C ALA A 18 43.24 -11.57 -18.19
N VAL A 19 42.84 -11.19 -19.42
CA VAL A 19 41.75 -10.22 -19.62
C VAL A 19 40.36 -10.84 -19.40
N SER A 20 40.20 -12.13 -19.69
CA SER A 20 38.92 -12.82 -19.42
C SER A 20 38.64 -13.07 -17.93
N LEU A 21 39.69 -13.08 -17.09
CA LEU A 21 39.53 -13.28 -15.65
C LEU A 21 39.19 -11.98 -14.90
N LEU A 22 39.41 -10.82 -15.52
CA LEU A 22 39.10 -9.51 -14.93
C LEU A 22 37.66 -9.02 -15.20
N CYS A 23 36.94 -9.68 -16.11
CA CYS A 23 35.55 -9.31 -16.43
C CYS A 23 34.48 -10.02 -15.61
N VAL A 24 34.85 -10.91 -14.68
CA VAL A 24 33.90 -11.73 -13.93
C VAL A 24 33.49 -11.10 -12.58
N ASN A 25 34.14 -9.99 -12.19
CA ASN A 25 33.91 -9.40 -10.86
C ASN A 25 33.06 -8.12 -10.86
N THR A 26 32.27 -7.86 -11.89
CA THR A 26 31.31 -6.75 -11.87
C THR A 26 29.89 -7.19 -12.25
N LEU A 27 29.49 -8.36 -11.80
CA LEU A 27 28.09 -8.63 -11.57
C LEU A 27 27.77 -8.20 -10.13
N ASP A 28 27.95 -6.92 -9.84
CA ASP A 28 27.11 -6.26 -8.88
C ASP A 28 25.68 -6.43 -9.41
N ALA A 29 25.08 -7.52 -8.98
CA ALA A 29 23.63 -7.62 -8.93
C ALA A 29 23.17 -6.49 -8.01
N ARG A 30 23.24 -5.29 -8.53
CA ARG A 30 22.54 -4.14 -7.99
C ARG A 30 21.07 -4.50 -8.15
N THR A 31 20.59 -5.30 -7.23
CA THR A 31 19.19 -5.37 -6.93
C THR A 31 18.82 -3.95 -6.54
N ARG A 32 18.59 -3.16 -7.56
CA ARG A 32 17.94 -1.88 -7.43
C ARG A 32 16.53 -2.22 -6.99
N THR A 33 16.43 -2.55 -5.71
CA THR A 33 15.18 -2.35 -5.00
C THR A 33 14.96 -0.86 -5.14
N THR A 34 14.34 -0.48 -6.25
CA THR A 34 13.69 0.80 -6.33
C THR A 34 12.60 0.70 -5.28
N ARG A 35 12.98 0.96 -4.02
CA ARG A 35 12.07 1.57 -3.09
C ARG A 35 11.67 2.84 -3.84
N LYS A 36 10.65 2.73 -4.69
CA LYS A 36 9.81 3.87 -4.93
C LYS A 36 9.46 4.30 -3.53
N SER A 37 10.15 5.30 -3.06
CA SER A 37 9.67 6.18 -2.03
C SER A 37 8.21 6.31 -2.38
N LEU A 38 7.34 5.69 -1.58
CA LEU A 38 5.97 6.09 -1.51
C LEU A 38 6.12 7.54 -1.06
N GLN A 39 6.29 8.44 -2.06
CA GLN A 39 5.98 9.82 -1.81
C GLN A 39 4.62 9.71 -1.17
N SER A 40 4.59 10.00 0.11
CA SER A 40 3.40 10.32 0.83
C SER A 40 2.72 11.35 -0.07
N LEU A 41 1.89 10.87 -1.00
CA LEU A 41 0.78 11.65 -1.43
C LEU A 41 0.10 11.92 -0.10
N GLU A 42 0.33 13.11 0.43
CA GLU A 42 -0.64 13.74 1.29
C GLU A 42 -1.90 13.76 0.44
N VAL A 43 -2.57 12.62 0.45
CA VAL A 43 -3.97 12.57 0.12
C VAL A 43 -4.51 13.56 1.13
N PRO A 44 -5.06 14.72 0.67
CA PRO A 44 -5.72 15.60 1.60
C PRO A 44 -6.53 14.64 2.45
N VAL A 45 -6.35 14.74 3.77
CA VAL A 45 -7.19 14.04 4.73
C VAL A 45 -8.50 13.95 4.03
N ALA A 46 -8.83 12.78 3.50
CA ALA A 46 -10.09 12.61 2.84
C ALA A 46 -10.99 12.95 3.97
N VAL A 47 -11.19 14.17 3.90
CA VAL A 47 -11.95 14.97 4.74
C VAL A 47 -12.90 13.99 5.34
N MET A 48 -12.80 13.81 6.65
CA MET A 48 -13.97 13.55 7.41
C MET A 48 -14.84 14.81 7.20
N ASP A 49 -14.99 15.19 5.92
CA ASP A 49 -16.06 16.07 5.55
C ASP A 49 -17.27 15.31 5.99
N ALA A 50 -17.67 15.71 7.10
CA ALA A 50 -19.05 15.78 7.44
C ALA A 50 -19.91 15.39 6.23
N ALA A 51 -20.04 14.09 5.98
CA ALA A 51 -21.30 13.61 5.47
C ALA A 51 -22.30 13.87 6.59
N ASP A 52 -22.18 15.08 7.07
CA ASP A 52 -23.06 15.79 7.94
C ASP A 52 -24.39 15.83 7.23
N GLY A 53 -25.27 15.01 7.66
CA GLY A 53 -26.66 15.04 7.29
C GLY A 53 -27.30 13.76 6.77
N LEU A 54 -26.57 12.66 6.54
CA LEU A 54 -27.15 11.42 5.98
C LEU A 54 -26.73 10.12 6.66
N LEU A 55 -25.99 10.19 7.74
CA LEU A 55 -25.84 9.04 8.63
C LEU A 55 -26.82 9.22 9.78
N PRO A 56 -27.65 8.22 10.09
CA PRO A 56 -28.52 8.32 11.25
C PRO A 56 -27.66 8.59 12.47
N ASP A 57 -27.98 9.67 13.16
CA ASP A 57 -27.30 10.21 14.33
C ASP A 57 -27.42 9.29 15.57
N SER A 58 -27.93 8.10 15.40
CA SER A 58 -28.35 7.16 16.45
C SER A 58 -27.40 5.96 16.64
N LEU A 59 -26.11 6.12 16.39
CA LEU A 59 -25.14 5.26 17.04
C LEU A 59 -24.45 6.11 18.12
N ASP A 60 -25.11 6.13 19.25
CA ASP A 60 -24.63 6.56 20.55
C ASP A 60 -23.33 5.81 20.86
N THR A 61 -22.22 6.37 20.41
CA THR A 61 -20.92 5.83 20.71
C THR A 61 -20.06 6.97 21.21
N ASP A 62 -19.76 6.92 22.48
CA ASP A 62 -18.71 7.66 23.20
C ASP A 62 -17.31 7.45 22.61
N ILE A 63 -17.22 7.34 21.29
CA ILE A 63 -15.97 7.05 20.57
C ILE A 63 -15.38 8.37 20.11
N ASP A 64 -14.21 8.70 20.65
CA ASP A 64 -13.43 9.80 20.15
C ASP A 64 -13.12 9.58 18.65
N PRO A 65 -13.66 10.42 17.76
CA PRO A 65 -13.41 10.30 16.32
C PRO A 65 -11.92 10.43 15.97
N ASN A 66 -11.12 11.09 16.83
CA ASN A 66 -9.69 11.28 16.67
C ASN A 66 -8.86 10.12 17.23
N ALA A 67 -9.47 9.11 17.84
CA ALA A 67 -8.77 7.95 18.37
C ALA A 67 -7.95 7.20 17.30
N VAL A 68 -8.34 7.34 16.03
CA VAL A 68 -7.67 6.70 14.89
C VAL A 68 -7.56 7.69 13.73
N THR A 69 -6.38 7.78 13.14
CA THR A 69 -6.16 8.53 11.90
C THR A 69 -5.99 7.57 10.73
N LEU A 70 -6.67 7.85 9.62
CA LEU A 70 -6.59 7.09 8.37
C LEU A 70 -5.96 7.94 7.28
N LYS A 71 -4.96 7.40 6.57
CA LYS A 71 -4.25 8.10 5.49
C LYS A 71 -3.91 7.15 4.34
N GLY A 72 -3.61 7.71 3.16
CA GLY A 72 -3.03 6.97 2.06
C GLY A 72 -3.91 5.85 1.51
N TYR A 73 -5.21 6.08 1.41
CA TYR A 73 -6.11 5.12 0.79
C TYR A 73 -5.73 4.87 -0.67
N SER A 74 -5.73 3.61 -1.06
CA SER A 74 -5.39 3.16 -2.42
C SER A 74 -6.28 2.01 -2.85
N LYS A 75 -6.83 2.12 -4.07
CA LYS A 75 -7.52 1.06 -4.79
C LYS A 75 -7.40 1.30 -6.29
N ARG A 76 -6.66 0.44 -6.98
CA ARG A 76 -6.60 0.44 -8.45
C ARG A 76 -7.78 -0.36 -8.99
N ALA A 77 -8.15 -0.14 -10.25
CA ALA A 77 -9.25 -0.89 -10.88
C ALA A 77 -9.02 -2.41 -10.84
N SER A 78 -7.77 -2.87 -10.99
CA SER A 78 -7.41 -4.30 -10.95
C SER A 78 -7.38 -4.92 -9.56
N ASP A 79 -7.36 -4.12 -8.49
CA ASP A 79 -7.12 -4.60 -7.14
C ASP A 79 -8.35 -5.29 -6.55
N SER A 80 -8.14 -6.43 -5.91
CA SER A 80 -9.16 -7.15 -5.15
C SER A 80 -9.23 -6.70 -3.68
N LYS A 81 -8.32 -5.82 -3.27
CA LYS A 81 -8.23 -5.25 -1.93
C LYS A 81 -8.07 -3.74 -2.01
N GLU A 82 -8.52 -3.10 -0.96
CA GLU A 82 -8.30 -1.69 -0.66
C GLU A 82 -7.29 -1.60 0.45
N SER A 83 -6.35 -0.68 0.38
CA SER A 83 -5.30 -0.51 1.39
C SER A 83 -5.21 0.93 1.86
N PHE A 84 -4.89 1.10 3.13
CA PHE A 84 -4.73 2.40 3.77
C PHE A 84 -3.88 2.27 5.04
N PHE A 85 -3.34 3.38 5.51
CA PHE A 85 -2.61 3.43 6.77
C PHE A 85 -3.56 3.78 7.90
N ILE A 86 -3.41 3.07 9.03
CA ILE A 86 -4.10 3.37 10.28
C ILE A 86 -3.07 3.77 11.32
N THR A 87 -3.29 4.90 12.00
CA THR A 87 -2.50 5.36 13.13
C THR A 87 -3.35 5.32 14.39
N ASN A 88 -2.82 4.72 15.46
CA ASN A 88 -3.45 4.72 16.77
C ASN A 88 -3.05 5.98 17.54
N ASN A 89 -3.98 6.88 17.77
CA ASN A 89 -3.75 8.13 18.52
C ASN A 89 -4.08 7.99 20.02
N THR A 90 -4.54 6.84 20.47
CA THR A 90 -4.87 6.60 21.89
C THR A 90 -3.65 6.21 22.70
N LYS A 91 -3.80 6.20 24.01
CA LYS A 91 -2.79 5.71 24.97
C LYS A 91 -2.81 4.18 25.15
N HIS A 92 -3.77 3.50 24.55
CA HIS A 92 -3.97 2.06 24.69
C HIS A 92 -3.60 1.31 23.42
N ARG A 93 -3.11 0.07 23.57
CA ARG A 93 -2.92 -0.82 22.43
C ARG A 93 -4.26 -1.20 21.85
N MET A 94 -4.39 -1.20 20.53
CA MET A 94 -5.57 -1.70 19.82
C MET A 94 -5.31 -3.07 19.23
N SER A 95 -6.33 -3.94 19.22
CA SER A 95 -6.29 -5.27 18.56
C SER A 95 -7.20 -5.36 17.33
N ALA A 96 -8.16 -4.49 17.21
CA ALA A 96 -8.98 -4.34 16.01
C ALA A 96 -9.55 -2.91 15.91
N VAL A 97 -9.87 -2.50 14.70
CA VAL A 97 -10.53 -1.21 14.41
C VAL A 97 -11.77 -1.49 13.55
N ARG A 98 -12.92 -0.91 13.92
CA ARG A 98 -14.16 -1.00 13.15
C ARG A 98 -14.39 0.33 12.42
N LEU A 99 -14.59 0.24 11.12
CA LEU A 99 -14.74 1.39 10.23
C LEU A 99 -16.02 1.26 9.41
N LEU A 100 -16.76 2.34 9.30
CA LEU A 100 -17.81 2.51 8.31
C LEU A 100 -17.14 3.16 7.07
N LEU A 101 -17.22 2.49 5.93
CA LEU A 101 -16.73 2.97 4.64
C LEU A 101 -17.92 3.35 3.78
N ARG A 102 -17.94 4.57 3.29
CA ARG A 102 -18.94 5.08 2.35
C ARG A 102 -18.25 5.41 1.04
N TYR A 103 -18.74 4.83 -0.04
CA TYR A 103 -18.21 5.01 -1.40
C TYR A 103 -19.20 5.83 -2.21
N THR A 104 -18.71 6.85 -2.90
CA THR A 104 -19.53 7.74 -3.72
C THR A 104 -18.93 7.95 -5.10
N THR A 105 -19.77 8.25 -6.08
CA THR A 105 -19.33 8.74 -7.38
C THR A 105 -18.66 10.11 -7.24
N MET A 106 -18.08 10.61 -8.33
CA MET A 106 -17.52 11.96 -8.34
C MET A 106 -18.60 13.05 -8.15
N ASN A 107 -19.86 12.75 -8.48
CA ASN A 107 -21.01 13.64 -8.32
C ASN A 107 -21.66 13.55 -6.92
N GLY A 108 -21.11 12.69 -6.02
CA GLY A 108 -21.62 12.54 -4.67
C GLY A 108 -22.72 11.49 -4.49
N GLU A 109 -23.16 10.82 -5.57
CA GLU A 109 -24.11 9.71 -5.47
C GLU A 109 -23.49 8.52 -4.72
N MET A 110 -24.26 7.93 -3.81
CA MET A 110 -23.80 6.78 -3.03
C MET A 110 -23.73 5.51 -3.89
N LEU A 111 -22.54 4.93 -4.01
CA LEU A 111 -22.35 3.63 -4.65
C LEU A 111 -22.69 2.50 -3.68
N THR A 112 -22.12 2.55 -2.48
CA THR A 112 -22.35 1.58 -1.41
C THR A 112 -21.81 2.08 -0.10
N GLN A 113 -22.24 1.42 0.99
CA GLN A 113 -21.74 1.66 2.35
C GLN A 113 -21.59 0.32 3.06
N ARG A 114 -20.52 0.15 3.83
CA ARG A 114 -20.28 -1.08 4.59
C ARG A 114 -19.46 -0.85 5.84
N THR A 115 -19.71 -1.65 6.86
CA THR A 115 -18.84 -1.71 8.04
C THR A 115 -17.79 -2.81 7.85
N VAL A 116 -16.54 -2.50 8.17
CA VAL A 116 -15.44 -3.45 8.13
C VAL A 116 -14.73 -3.48 9.49
N THR A 117 -14.39 -4.68 9.94
CA THR A 117 -13.51 -4.88 11.09
C THR A 117 -12.13 -5.21 10.58
N VAL A 118 -11.15 -4.40 10.95
CA VAL A 118 -9.75 -4.56 10.59
C VAL A 118 -9.00 -5.12 11.79
N PRO A 119 -8.65 -6.42 11.79
CA PRO A 119 -7.81 -6.98 12.85
C PRO A 119 -6.39 -6.43 12.68
N VAL A 120 -5.95 -5.64 13.64
CA VAL A 120 -4.65 -4.99 13.58
C VAL A 120 -4.14 -4.70 14.99
N SER A 121 -2.94 -5.15 15.30
CA SER A 121 -2.31 -4.81 16.57
C SER A 121 -1.52 -3.52 16.42
N LEU A 122 -2.00 -2.44 17.04
CA LEU A 122 -1.39 -1.11 17.03
C LEU A 122 -1.03 -0.66 18.44
N LYS A 123 0.24 -0.37 18.67
CA LYS A 123 0.69 0.32 19.89
C LYS A 123 0.27 1.81 19.83
N PRO A 124 0.25 2.52 20.97
CA PRO A 124 0.10 3.97 20.97
C PRO A 124 1.06 4.65 20.00
N GLY A 125 0.56 5.56 19.15
CA GLY A 125 1.33 6.27 18.13
C GLY A 125 1.77 5.44 16.91
N GLU A 126 1.50 4.14 16.89
CA GLU A 126 1.94 3.26 15.79
C GLU A 126 1.05 3.43 14.56
N THR A 127 1.70 3.43 13.39
CA THR A 127 1.03 3.44 12.08
C THR A 127 1.28 2.13 11.35
N LYS A 128 0.25 1.50 10.82
CA LYS A 128 0.35 0.29 9.99
C LYS A 128 -0.44 0.40 8.70
N LEU A 129 0.13 -0.16 7.64
CA LEU A 129 -0.60 -0.40 6.40
C LEU A 129 -1.49 -1.62 6.60
N VAL A 130 -2.78 -1.46 6.30
CA VAL A 130 -3.78 -2.52 6.35
C VAL A 130 -4.47 -2.68 5.00
N SER A 131 -5.10 -3.82 4.80
CA SER A 131 -5.87 -4.08 3.59
C SER A 131 -7.18 -4.76 3.94
N VAL A 132 -8.24 -4.33 3.27
CA VAL A 132 -9.58 -4.92 3.37
C VAL A 132 -10.03 -5.42 2.00
N LYS A 133 -10.95 -6.38 1.96
CA LYS A 133 -11.53 -6.83 0.69
C LYS A 133 -12.25 -5.65 0.02
N THR A 134 -12.10 -5.47 -1.29
CA THR A 134 -12.80 -4.39 -2.00
C THR A 134 -14.32 -4.61 -2.07
N PHE A 135 -15.07 -3.52 -2.17
CA PHE A 135 -16.50 -3.56 -2.52
C PHE A 135 -16.71 -3.89 -4.00
N ASP A 136 -15.75 -3.52 -4.83
CA ASP A 136 -15.78 -3.61 -6.29
C ASP A 136 -15.31 -4.99 -6.77
N VAL A 137 -16.17 -5.98 -6.69
CA VAL A 137 -15.90 -7.36 -7.13
C VAL A 137 -15.66 -7.42 -8.64
N GLN A 138 -16.35 -6.59 -9.41
CA GLN A 138 -16.27 -6.56 -10.87
C GLN A 138 -15.08 -5.78 -11.40
N ARG A 139 -14.35 -5.05 -10.52
CA ARG A 139 -13.17 -4.25 -10.87
C ARG A 139 -13.47 -3.14 -11.87
N LEU A 140 -14.61 -2.49 -11.71
CA LEU A 140 -15.09 -1.39 -12.55
C LEU A 140 -14.69 -0.01 -12.02
N PHE A 141 -14.22 0.07 -10.78
CA PHE A 141 -13.96 1.33 -10.09
C PHE A 141 -12.49 1.47 -9.68
N TYR A 142 -11.99 2.70 -9.62
CA TYR A 142 -10.69 3.04 -9.06
C TYR A 142 -10.78 4.29 -8.19
N TYR A 143 -9.94 4.37 -7.16
CA TYR A 143 -9.88 5.56 -6.30
C TYR A 143 -9.40 6.78 -7.10
N TYR A 144 -10.15 7.86 -7.09
CA TYR A 144 -9.97 9.03 -7.97
C TYR A 144 -8.59 9.69 -7.85
N ALA A 145 -7.98 9.71 -6.64
CA ALA A 145 -6.65 10.28 -6.40
C ALA A 145 -5.51 9.28 -6.69
N GLY A 146 -5.84 8.07 -7.08
CA GLY A 146 -4.87 7.04 -7.49
C GLY A 146 -4.47 7.15 -8.96
N PRO A 147 -3.55 6.31 -9.43
CA PRO A 147 -3.15 6.27 -10.83
C PRO A 147 -4.32 5.88 -11.72
N LYS A 148 -4.49 6.64 -12.81
CA LYS A 148 -5.52 6.34 -13.80
C LYS A 148 -5.28 4.97 -14.43
N PRO A 149 -6.31 4.11 -14.53
CA PRO A 149 -6.20 2.80 -15.15
C PRO A 149 -6.04 2.92 -16.68
N ARG A 150 -5.35 1.95 -17.27
CA ARG A 150 -5.24 1.84 -18.74
C ARG A 150 -6.54 1.36 -19.39
N LYS A 151 -7.33 0.57 -18.67
CA LYS A 151 -8.67 0.11 -19.10
C LYS A 151 -9.72 1.07 -18.57
N GLN A 152 -10.85 1.12 -19.25
CA GLN A 152 -11.98 1.90 -18.81
C GLN A 152 -12.43 1.49 -17.41
N ALA A 153 -12.51 2.45 -16.49
CA ALA A 153 -12.99 2.27 -15.14
C ALA A 153 -13.51 3.60 -14.60
N THR A 154 -14.39 3.56 -13.63
CA THR A 154 -15.07 4.73 -13.07
C THR A 154 -14.34 5.21 -11.81
N PRO A 155 -14.01 6.50 -11.70
CA PRO A 155 -13.43 7.04 -10.47
C PRO A 155 -14.47 7.12 -9.36
N PHE A 156 -14.03 6.88 -8.11
CA PHE A 156 -14.88 7.02 -6.93
C PHE A 156 -14.13 7.73 -5.80
N LYS A 157 -14.90 8.26 -4.85
CA LYS A 157 -14.44 8.79 -3.57
C LYS A 157 -14.79 7.84 -2.44
N VAL A 158 -14.04 7.88 -1.35
CA VAL A 158 -14.32 7.12 -0.14
C VAL A 158 -14.25 8.04 1.08
N ALA A 159 -15.23 7.91 1.96
CA ALA A 159 -15.23 8.52 3.28
C ALA A 159 -15.18 7.44 4.35
N PHE A 160 -14.58 7.76 5.49
CA PHE A 160 -14.38 6.85 6.61
C PHE A 160 -15.02 7.43 7.86
N ARG A 161 -15.63 6.55 8.66
CA ARG A 161 -16.06 6.87 10.03
C ARG A 161 -15.58 5.76 10.95
N LEU A 162 -14.95 6.13 12.06
CA LEU A 162 -14.62 5.21 13.14
C LEU A 162 -15.89 4.84 13.86
N THR A 163 -16.20 3.53 13.98
CA THR A 163 -17.37 3.00 14.68
C THR A 163 -16.98 2.18 15.90
N GLY A 164 -15.70 1.96 16.13
CA GLY A 164 -15.20 1.28 17.32
C GLY A 164 -13.77 0.79 17.17
N TYR A 165 -13.19 0.41 18.29
CA TYR A 165 -11.92 -0.29 18.35
C TYR A 165 -11.88 -1.20 19.57
N ASP A 166 -11.04 -2.24 19.51
CA ASP A 166 -10.90 -3.20 20.61
C ASP A 166 -9.55 -2.99 21.29
N ILE A 167 -9.59 -2.90 22.62
CA ILE A 167 -8.42 -2.85 23.48
C ILE A 167 -8.26 -4.25 24.08
N PRO A 168 -7.10 -4.93 23.90
CA PRO A 168 -6.88 -6.22 24.53
C PRO A 168 -6.84 -6.04 26.04
N VAL A 169 -7.68 -6.78 26.75
CA VAL A 169 -7.63 -6.86 28.21
C VAL A 169 -6.39 -7.67 28.57
N GLY A 170 -5.43 -7.04 29.27
CA GLY A 170 -4.24 -7.73 29.73
C GLY A 170 -4.62 -8.83 30.73
N ASN A 171 -4.09 -10.02 30.51
CA ASN A 171 -4.04 -11.05 31.57
C ASN A 171 -2.86 -10.72 32.48
#